data_141f4d1533787e41d885f123b2e8b00a
#
_entry.id   141f4d1533787e41d885f123b2e8b00a
#
_cell.length_a   1.000
_cell.length_b   1.000
_cell.length_c   1.000
_cell.angle_alpha   90.00
_cell.angle_beta   90.00
_cell.angle_gamma   90.00
#
_symmetry.space_group_name_H-M   'P 1'
#
loop_
_entity.id
_entity.type
_entity.pdbx_description
1 polymer ?
#
loop_
_entity_poly.entity_id
_entity_poly.type
_entity_poly.pdbx_seq_one_letter_code
_entity_poly.pdbx_strand_id
1 'polypeptide(L)'
;MSSAVGASVLLLVAREAKQRNGGQFTDAHGEMLASLPPEDLRLVQAASELMARDLVVKVTAPSGRSFFRVESLNKYRRKEQDADVSVDSVTQPFDESMVSGNGANYYNCFSHYCTCAAFHDTVVTTHPLAMCKHMMARLLADATGRYQTMQVEDIHLAQMLCPPPTVEGDDRLFSPGR
;
A
#
# COMPACT_ATOMS: atom_id res chain seq x y z
N MET A 1 12.65 -10.53 19.19
CA MET A 1 13.85 -10.62 18.31
C MET A 1 13.56 -11.13 16.90
N SER A 2 12.30 -11.40 16.56
CA SER A 2 11.89 -12.12 15.35
C SER A 2 11.80 -11.29 14.07
N SER A 3 11.45 -10.03 14.17
CA SER A 3 11.03 -9.19 13.04
C SER A 3 12.12 -8.96 11.96
N ALA A 4 13.38 -8.82 12.32
CA ALA A 4 14.44 -8.55 11.34
C ALA A 4 14.78 -9.80 10.49
N VAL A 5 14.73 -10.98 11.08
CA VAL A 5 14.99 -12.26 10.37
C VAL A 5 13.85 -12.57 9.42
N GLY A 6 12.61 -12.44 9.88
CA GLY A 6 11.42 -12.63 9.04
C GLY A 6 11.40 -11.70 7.83
N ALA A 7 11.71 -10.42 8.04
CA ALA A 7 11.81 -9.45 6.95
C ALA A 7 12.90 -9.82 5.94
N SER A 8 14.05 -10.30 6.39
CA SER A 8 15.15 -10.74 5.51
C SER A 8 14.74 -11.92 4.65
N VAL A 9 14.05 -12.91 5.23
CA VAL A 9 13.51 -14.07 4.49
C VAL A 9 12.50 -13.63 3.44
N LEU A 10 11.56 -12.76 3.81
CA LEU A 10 10.55 -12.23 2.88
C LEU A 10 11.16 -11.45 1.72
N LEU A 11 12.15 -10.61 1.99
CA LEU A 11 12.86 -9.88 0.95
C LEU A 11 13.63 -10.81 0.02
N LEU A 12 14.28 -11.85 0.57
CA LEU A 12 14.98 -12.86 -0.22
C LEU A 12 14.03 -13.61 -1.14
N VAL A 13 12.94 -14.15 -0.59
CA VAL A 13 11.92 -14.89 -1.34
C VAL A 13 11.31 -14.04 -2.45
N ALA A 14 10.93 -12.79 -2.15
CA ALA A 14 10.39 -11.85 -3.13
C ALA A 14 11.40 -11.54 -4.24
N ARG A 15 12.66 -11.34 -3.89
CA ARG A 15 13.73 -11.08 -4.85
C ARG A 15 13.98 -12.26 -5.78
N GLU A 16 14.04 -13.46 -5.23
CA GLU A 16 14.23 -14.69 -6.02
C GLU A 16 13.06 -14.96 -6.95
N ALA A 17 11.83 -14.83 -6.46
CA ALA A 17 10.63 -14.98 -7.29
C ALA A 17 10.68 -14.01 -8.47
N LYS A 18 11.00 -12.74 -8.23
CA LYS A 18 11.08 -11.70 -9.28
C LYS A 18 12.19 -11.97 -10.30
N GLN A 19 13.38 -12.30 -9.84
CA GLN A 19 14.57 -12.35 -10.70
C GLN A 19 14.76 -13.69 -11.41
N ARG A 20 14.43 -14.80 -10.76
CA ARG A 20 14.75 -16.15 -11.26
C ARG A 20 13.54 -16.90 -11.78
N ASN A 21 12.36 -16.65 -11.24
CA ASN A 21 11.17 -17.45 -11.51
C ASN A 21 10.05 -16.68 -12.23
N GLY A 22 10.34 -15.52 -12.83
CA GLY A 22 9.34 -14.77 -13.58
C GLY A 22 8.13 -14.33 -12.75
N GLY A 23 8.32 -14.09 -11.46
CA GLY A 23 7.27 -13.69 -10.54
C GLY A 23 6.50 -14.86 -9.89
N GLN A 24 6.92 -16.11 -10.08
CA GLN A 24 6.27 -17.25 -9.49
C GLN A 24 6.97 -17.71 -8.20
N PHE A 25 6.18 -18.06 -7.20
CA PHE A 25 6.67 -18.73 -6.00
C PHE A 25 6.80 -20.24 -6.24
N THR A 26 7.88 -20.84 -5.73
CA THR A 26 8.13 -22.28 -5.75
C THR A 26 7.77 -22.92 -4.42
N ASP A 27 7.71 -24.23 -4.37
CA ASP A 27 7.50 -24.99 -3.12
C ASP A 27 8.58 -24.66 -2.08
N ALA A 28 9.84 -24.50 -2.51
CA ALA A 28 10.93 -24.08 -1.63
C ALA A 28 10.68 -22.70 -0.99
N HIS A 29 10.12 -21.74 -1.75
CA HIS A 29 9.68 -20.46 -1.19
C HIS A 29 8.54 -20.64 -0.17
N GLY A 30 7.62 -21.58 -0.43
CA GLY A 30 6.55 -21.96 0.49
C GLY A 30 7.09 -22.48 1.81
N GLU A 31 8.07 -23.38 1.79
CA GLU A 31 8.74 -23.91 2.99
C GLU A 31 9.45 -22.81 3.78
N MET A 32 10.17 -21.91 3.08
CA MET A 32 10.80 -20.75 3.73
C MET A 32 9.76 -19.83 4.40
N LEU A 33 8.65 -19.55 3.72
CA LEU A 33 7.58 -18.73 4.27
C LEU A 33 6.90 -19.44 5.46
N ALA A 34 6.69 -20.76 5.40
CA ALA A 34 6.09 -21.53 6.49
C ALA A 34 6.94 -21.54 7.78
N SER A 35 8.26 -21.29 7.66
CA SER A 35 9.17 -21.17 8.81
C SER A 35 9.13 -19.82 9.52
N LEU A 36 8.38 -18.85 8.98
CA LEU A 36 8.26 -17.52 9.56
C LEU A 36 7.51 -17.53 10.90
N PRO A 37 7.80 -16.57 11.78
CA PRO A 37 7.00 -16.36 12.99
C PRO A 37 5.52 -16.11 12.68
N PRO A 38 4.62 -16.49 13.59
CA PRO A 38 3.18 -16.35 13.38
C PRO A 38 2.72 -14.92 13.05
N GLU A 39 3.36 -13.90 13.62
CA GLU A 39 3.12 -12.49 13.33
C GLU A 39 3.44 -12.12 11.89
N ASP A 40 4.55 -12.62 11.36
CA ASP A 40 4.96 -12.39 9.97
C ASP A 40 4.05 -13.14 9.00
N LEU A 41 3.62 -14.38 9.34
CA LEU A 41 2.64 -15.12 8.56
C LEU A 41 1.29 -14.40 8.46
N ARG A 42 0.80 -13.84 9.56
CA ARG A 42 -0.42 -13.01 9.55
C ARG A 42 -0.27 -11.78 8.67
N LEU A 43 0.92 -11.19 8.65
CA LEU A 43 1.22 -10.06 7.80
C LEU A 43 1.20 -10.45 6.32
N VAL A 44 1.82 -11.59 5.96
CA VAL A 44 1.77 -12.15 4.60
C VAL A 44 0.33 -12.44 4.17
N GLN A 45 -0.47 -13.06 5.05
CA GLN A 45 -1.88 -13.34 4.78
C GLN A 45 -2.67 -12.04 4.52
N ALA A 46 -2.55 -11.04 5.38
CA ALA A 46 -3.22 -9.77 5.21
C ALA A 46 -2.79 -9.04 3.93
N ALA A 47 -1.52 -9.16 3.53
CA ALA A 47 -1.01 -8.63 2.28
C ALA A 47 -1.57 -9.39 1.06
N SER A 48 -1.69 -10.70 1.15
CA SER A 48 -2.27 -11.54 0.10
C SER A 48 -3.75 -11.21 -0.15
N GLU A 49 -4.51 -10.89 0.89
CA GLU A 49 -5.90 -10.44 0.77
C GLU A 49 -6.00 -9.12 -0.01
N LEU A 50 -5.09 -8.17 0.23
CA LEU A 50 -5.03 -6.91 -0.51
C LEU A 50 -4.74 -7.16 -2.00
N MET A 51 -3.83 -8.08 -2.31
CA MET A 51 -3.50 -8.44 -3.68
C MET A 51 -4.63 -9.21 -4.38
N ALA A 52 -5.30 -10.13 -3.67
CA ALA A 52 -6.41 -10.92 -4.20
C ALA A 52 -7.63 -10.06 -4.59
N ARG A 53 -7.76 -8.87 -3.99
CA ARG A 53 -8.80 -7.88 -4.29
C ARG A 53 -8.33 -6.79 -5.24
N ASP A 54 -7.16 -6.93 -5.88
CA ASP A 54 -6.57 -5.96 -6.81
C ASP A 54 -6.39 -4.54 -6.23
N LEU A 55 -6.14 -4.45 -4.91
CA LEU A 55 -6.02 -3.18 -4.20
C LEU A 55 -4.62 -2.56 -4.25
N VAL A 56 -3.70 -3.14 -5.01
CA VAL A 56 -2.33 -2.67 -5.18
C VAL A 56 -2.18 -2.06 -6.56
N VAL A 57 -1.89 -0.77 -6.62
CA VAL A 57 -1.75 0.02 -7.85
C VAL A 57 -0.34 0.60 -7.93
N LYS A 58 0.34 0.39 -9.04
CA LYS A 58 1.59 1.08 -9.36
C LYS A 58 1.27 2.35 -10.14
N VAL A 59 1.56 3.49 -9.56
CA VAL A 59 1.41 4.80 -10.21
C VAL A 59 2.72 5.14 -10.89
N THR A 60 2.65 5.52 -12.16
CA THR A 60 3.81 5.86 -12.99
C THR A 60 3.58 7.18 -13.70
N ALA A 61 4.66 7.94 -13.91
CA ALA A 61 4.63 9.20 -14.64
C ALA A 61 5.61 9.18 -15.83
N PRO A 62 5.45 10.08 -16.82
CA PRO A 62 6.32 10.17 -18.01
C PRO A 62 7.79 10.39 -17.67
N SER A 63 8.10 11.04 -16.53
CA SER A 63 9.47 11.20 -16.03
C SER A 63 10.16 9.90 -15.60
N GLY A 64 9.45 8.75 -15.63
CA GLY A 64 9.92 7.46 -15.14
C GLY A 64 9.79 7.29 -13.61
N ARG A 65 9.30 8.30 -12.90
CA ARG A 65 9.01 8.19 -11.46
C ARG A 65 7.81 7.30 -11.22
N SER A 66 7.89 6.50 -10.16
CA SER A 66 6.77 5.63 -9.79
C SER A 66 6.76 5.35 -8.29
N PHE A 67 5.56 5.06 -7.77
CA PHE A 67 5.36 4.55 -6.43
C PHE A 67 4.14 3.62 -6.40
N PHE A 68 3.92 2.95 -5.28
CA PHE A 68 2.74 2.11 -5.12
C PHE A 68 1.70 2.77 -4.22
N ARG A 69 0.44 2.65 -4.60
CA ARG A 69 -0.71 2.97 -3.74
C ARG A 69 -1.41 1.68 -3.38
N VAL A 70 -1.74 1.54 -2.10
CA VAL A 70 -2.50 0.40 -1.60
C VAL A 70 -3.79 0.89 -0.98
N GLU A 71 -4.92 0.41 -1.47
CA GLU A 71 -6.23 0.78 -0.94
C GLU A 71 -6.53 0.05 0.37
N SER A 72 -7.22 0.73 1.29
CA SER A 72 -7.61 0.16 2.57
C SER A 72 -8.81 -0.77 2.44
N LEU A 73 -8.75 -1.94 3.09
CA LEU A 73 -9.88 -2.86 3.20
C LEU A 73 -11.10 -2.28 3.93
N ASN A 74 -10.95 -1.22 4.71
CA ASN A 74 -12.05 -0.63 5.48
C ASN A 74 -13.20 -0.11 4.61
N LYS A 75 -12.92 0.32 3.39
CA LYS A 75 -13.93 0.73 2.41
C LYS A 75 -14.86 -0.42 2.01
N TYR A 76 -14.30 -1.62 1.87
CA TYR A 76 -15.04 -2.82 1.45
C TYR A 76 -15.85 -3.40 2.61
N ARG A 77 -15.34 -3.40 3.85
CA ARG A 77 -16.08 -3.86 5.03
C ARG A 77 -17.34 -3.03 5.30
N ARG A 78 -17.34 -1.73 4.99
CA ARG A 78 -18.55 -0.89 5.10
C ARG A 78 -19.56 -1.23 4.01
N LYS A 79 -19.11 -1.50 2.77
CA LYS A 79 -20.00 -1.90 1.67
C LYS A 79 -20.62 -3.28 1.85
N GLU A 80 -19.90 -4.23 2.46
CA GLU A 80 -20.46 -5.57 2.77
C GLU A 80 -21.55 -5.53 3.83
N GLN A 81 -21.58 -4.51 4.69
CA GLN A 81 -22.66 -4.30 5.67
C GLN A 81 -23.88 -3.59 5.06
N ASP A 82 -23.71 -2.89 3.95
CA ASP A 82 -24.77 -2.13 3.25
C ASP A 82 -25.18 -2.79 1.91
N ALA A 83 -24.64 -3.99 1.57
CA ALA A 83 -24.75 -4.57 0.25
C ALA A 83 -26.07 -5.32 0.02
N ASP A 84 -26.98 -4.62 -0.60
CA ASP A 84 -27.87 -5.17 -1.62
C ASP A 84 -27.74 -4.32 -2.91
N VAL A 85 -26.55 -4.24 -3.52
CA VAL A 85 -26.37 -3.60 -4.84
C VAL A 85 -25.27 -4.30 -5.64
N SER A 86 -25.66 -4.75 -6.84
CA SER A 86 -24.89 -5.36 -7.91
C SER A 86 -23.54 -4.70 -8.23
N VAL A 87 -22.51 -5.55 -8.37
CA VAL A 87 -21.15 -5.16 -8.77
C VAL A 87 -21.01 -5.31 -10.28
N ASP A 88 -21.09 -4.21 -11.02
CA ASP A 88 -20.56 -4.14 -12.38
C ASP A 88 -19.09 -3.72 -12.34
N SER A 89 -18.24 -4.66 -12.76
CA SER A 89 -16.80 -4.46 -12.95
C SER A 89 -16.57 -3.57 -14.17
N VAL A 90 -16.40 -2.27 -13.95
CA VAL A 90 -15.98 -1.32 -14.99
C VAL A 90 -14.64 -0.72 -14.61
N THR A 91 -13.68 -0.86 -15.52
CA THR A 91 -12.43 -0.08 -15.57
C THR A 91 -12.79 1.40 -15.46
N GLN A 92 -12.63 1.97 -14.27
CA GLN A 92 -13.01 3.37 -14.05
C GLN A 92 -11.94 4.30 -14.63
N PRO A 93 -12.33 5.33 -15.39
CA PRO A 93 -11.40 6.38 -15.81
C PRO A 93 -10.87 7.12 -14.58
N PHE A 94 -9.70 7.73 -14.75
CA PHE A 94 -9.05 8.57 -13.76
C PHE A 94 -10.05 9.60 -13.19
N ASP A 95 -10.36 9.46 -11.91
CA ASP A 95 -11.21 10.40 -11.18
C ASP A 95 -10.32 11.39 -10.42
N GLU A 96 -10.54 12.66 -10.63
CA GLU A 96 -9.85 13.77 -9.93
C GLU A 96 -9.96 13.66 -8.40
N SER A 97 -10.99 12.99 -7.88
CA SER A 97 -11.12 12.69 -6.45
C SER A 97 -9.99 11.81 -5.91
N MET A 98 -9.28 11.09 -6.79
CA MET A 98 -8.11 10.30 -6.42
C MET A 98 -6.87 11.17 -6.10
N VAL A 99 -6.83 12.41 -6.57
CA VAL A 99 -5.74 13.37 -6.30
C VAL A 99 -5.97 14.08 -4.97
N SER A 100 -7.23 14.34 -4.64
CA SER A 100 -7.60 15.00 -3.39
C SER A 100 -7.51 14.02 -2.22
N GLY A 101 -6.58 14.24 -1.30
CA GLY A 101 -6.34 13.39 -0.13
C GLY A 101 -7.47 13.31 0.89
N ASN A 102 -8.61 13.93 0.63
CA ASN A 102 -9.76 13.97 1.54
C ASN A 102 -10.67 12.76 1.31
N GLY A 103 -10.48 11.71 2.13
CA GLY A 103 -11.41 10.59 2.26
C GLY A 103 -11.01 9.32 1.53
N ALA A 104 -9.95 9.32 0.74
CA ALA A 104 -9.49 8.12 0.09
C ALA A 104 -8.69 7.24 1.06
N ASN A 105 -9.14 6.01 1.20
CA ASN A 105 -8.48 4.98 1.99
C ASN A 105 -7.24 4.42 1.28
N TYR A 106 -6.41 5.28 0.67
CA TYR A 106 -5.19 4.90 -0.01
C TYR A 106 -3.96 5.23 0.82
N TYR A 107 -3.00 4.32 0.79
CA TYR A 107 -1.69 4.52 1.43
C TYR A 107 -0.61 4.53 0.37
N ASN A 108 0.23 5.55 0.38
CA ASN A 108 1.40 5.62 -0.48
C ASN A 108 2.51 4.75 0.11
N CYS A 109 3.01 3.80 -0.68
CA CYS A 109 3.97 2.80 -0.26
C CYS A 109 5.24 2.89 -1.10
N PHE A 110 6.37 3.03 -0.42
CA PHE A 110 7.72 3.05 -0.95
C PHE A 110 8.51 1.83 -0.46
N SER A 111 9.77 1.73 -0.83
CA SER A 111 10.62 0.60 -0.39
C SER A 111 10.80 0.54 1.13
N HIS A 112 10.84 1.70 1.79
CA HIS A 112 11.15 1.82 3.22
C HIS A 112 10.14 2.67 4.00
N TYR A 113 9.01 3.05 3.38
CA TYR A 113 8.05 3.95 3.99
C TYR A 113 6.63 3.65 3.52
N CYS A 114 5.67 3.83 4.43
CA CYS A 114 4.23 3.80 4.14
C CYS A 114 3.52 4.89 4.93
N THR A 115 2.54 5.55 4.31
CA THR A 115 1.77 6.63 4.96
C THR A 115 0.72 6.15 5.95
N CYS A 116 0.56 4.83 6.19
CA CYS A 116 -0.44 4.31 7.10
C CYS A 116 -0.04 4.48 8.58
N ALA A 117 -1.02 4.69 9.47
CA ALA A 117 -0.80 4.79 10.92
C ALA A 117 -0.09 3.55 11.48
N ALA A 118 -0.48 2.34 11.02
CA ALA A 118 0.16 1.10 11.48
C ALA A 118 1.67 1.06 11.17
N PHE A 119 2.15 1.67 10.08
CA PHE A 119 3.59 1.79 9.83
C PHE A 119 4.27 2.65 10.91
N HIS A 120 3.69 3.81 11.21
CA HIS A 120 4.23 4.69 12.25
C HIS A 120 4.26 3.98 13.61
N ASP A 121 3.16 3.35 14.01
CA ASP A 121 3.02 2.78 15.35
C ASP A 121 3.86 1.51 15.53
N THR A 122 3.83 0.60 14.56
CA THR A 122 4.43 -0.74 14.72
C THR A 122 5.84 -0.86 14.15
N VAL A 123 6.20 -0.03 13.17
CA VAL A 123 7.54 -0.08 12.54
C VAL A 123 8.45 1.00 13.09
N VAL A 124 7.94 2.25 13.19
CA VAL A 124 8.77 3.40 13.60
C VAL A 124 8.85 3.54 15.12
N THR A 125 7.72 3.43 15.82
CA THR A 125 7.66 3.73 17.26
C THR A 125 7.99 2.52 18.12
N THR A 126 7.30 1.40 17.93
CA THR A 126 7.43 0.24 18.83
C THR A 126 8.33 -0.86 18.30
N HIS A 127 8.64 -0.85 17.01
CA HIS A 127 9.51 -1.81 16.32
C HIS A 127 9.16 -3.31 16.43
N PRO A 128 7.92 -3.74 16.70
CA PRO A 128 7.60 -5.17 16.74
C PRO A 128 7.62 -5.82 15.37
N LEU A 129 7.39 -5.04 14.31
CA LEU A 129 7.38 -5.48 12.92
C LEU A 129 8.41 -4.70 12.09
N ALA A 130 8.97 -5.35 11.07
CA ALA A 130 9.89 -4.69 10.14
C ALA A 130 9.16 -3.93 9.02
N MET A 131 7.89 -4.25 8.77
CA MET A 131 7.05 -3.59 7.77
C MET A 131 5.56 -3.74 8.12
N CYS A 132 4.73 -2.87 7.57
CA CYS A 132 3.28 -2.99 7.67
C CYS A 132 2.70 -3.85 6.53
N LYS A 133 1.43 -4.25 6.63
CA LYS A 133 0.74 -5.06 5.60
C LYS A 133 0.75 -4.43 4.20
N HIS A 134 0.71 -3.11 4.09
CA HIS A 134 0.72 -2.41 2.81
C HIS A 134 2.09 -2.47 2.13
N MET A 135 3.17 -2.32 2.91
CA MET A 135 4.53 -2.54 2.39
C MET A 135 4.76 -3.98 1.97
N MET A 136 4.23 -4.94 2.74
CA MET A 136 4.26 -6.36 2.39
C MET A 136 3.49 -6.62 1.09
N ALA A 137 2.26 -6.10 0.96
CA ALA A 137 1.47 -6.23 -0.27
C ALA A 137 2.20 -5.61 -1.48
N ARG A 138 2.78 -4.44 -1.32
CA ARG A 138 3.63 -3.81 -2.35
C ARG A 138 4.81 -4.69 -2.73
N LEU A 139 5.52 -5.27 -1.76
CA LEU A 139 6.68 -6.13 -1.99
C LEU A 139 6.30 -7.38 -2.78
N LEU A 140 5.24 -8.08 -2.36
CA LEU A 140 4.76 -9.29 -3.02
C LEU A 140 4.18 -8.99 -4.41
N ALA A 141 3.44 -7.89 -4.55
CA ALA A 141 2.89 -7.45 -5.83
C ALA A 141 3.99 -7.12 -6.84
N ASP A 142 5.02 -6.38 -6.42
CA ASP A 142 6.18 -6.05 -7.27
C ASP A 142 6.98 -7.31 -7.64
N ALA A 143 7.08 -8.29 -6.74
CA ALA A 143 7.77 -9.56 -6.99
C ALA A 143 7.03 -10.44 -8.01
N THR A 144 5.70 -10.50 -7.93
CA THR A 144 4.86 -11.36 -8.77
C THR A 144 4.34 -10.67 -10.04
N GLY A 145 4.52 -9.34 -10.15
CA GLY A 145 3.91 -8.55 -11.22
C GLY A 145 2.38 -8.40 -11.10
N ARG A 146 1.78 -8.82 -9.99
CA ARG A 146 0.32 -8.76 -9.74
C ARG A 146 -0.07 -7.44 -9.11
N TYR A 147 -0.21 -6.43 -9.91
CA TYR A 147 -0.69 -5.09 -9.52
C TYR A 147 -1.35 -4.40 -10.70
N GLN A 148 -2.24 -3.48 -10.43
CA GLN A 148 -2.77 -2.58 -11.45
C GLN A 148 -1.76 -1.48 -11.75
N THR A 149 -1.78 -0.94 -12.97
CA THR A 149 -0.93 0.19 -13.37
C THR A 149 -1.80 1.40 -13.65
N MET A 150 -1.45 2.53 -13.06
CA MET A 150 -2.05 3.84 -13.32
C MET A 150 -0.98 4.77 -13.89
N GLN A 151 -1.25 5.36 -15.03
CA GLN A 151 -0.40 6.41 -15.59
C GLN A 151 -1.00 7.77 -15.27
N VAL A 152 -0.18 8.68 -14.78
CA VAL A 152 -0.57 10.04 -14.42
C VAL A 152 0.48 11.01 -14.92
N GLU A 153 0.11 12.27 -15.14
CA GLU A 153 1.05 13.35 -15.42
C GLU A 153 1.96 13.60 -14.21
N ASP A 154 3.18 14.11 -14.45
CA ASP A 154 4.14 14.40 -13.38
C ASP A 154 3.61 15.34 -12.31
N ILE A 155 2.77 16.30 -12.70
CA ILE A 155 2.13 17.22 -11.76
C ILE A 155 1.16 16.48 -10.84
N HIS A 156 0.37 15.56 -11.36
CA HIS A 156 -0.57 14.77 -10.57
C HIS A 156 0.17 13.80 -9.64
N LEU A 157 1.27 13.20 -10.11
CA LEU A 157 2.12 12.38 -9.26
C LEU A 157 2.68 13.20 -8.08
N ALA A 158 3.13 14.42 -8.32
CA ALA A 158 3.61 15.31 -7.27
C ALA A 158 2.48 15.67 -6.26
N GLN A 159 1.27 15.96 -6.74
CA GLN A 159 0.11 16.24 -5.89
C GLN A 159 -0.31 15.04 -5.02
N MET A 160 -0.21 13.82 -5.56
CA MET A 160 -0.48 12.60 -4.79
C MET A 160 0.54 12.38 -3.66
N LEU A 161 1.78 12.83 -3.85
CA LEU A 161 2.85 12.69 -2.85
C LEU A 161 2.86 13.84 -1.83
N CYS A 162 2.51 15.03 -2.27
CA CYS A 162 2.45 16.24 -1.46
C CYS A 162 1.07 16.88 -1.67
N PRO A 163 0.03 16.36 -1.01
CA PRO A 163 -1.28 16.98 -1.10
C PRO A 163 -1.17 18.44 -0.62
N PRO A 164 -1.86 19.38 -1.29
CA PRO A 164 -1.86 20.77 -0.84
C PRO A 164 -2.31 20.83 0.62
N PRO A 165 -1.76 21.75 1.42
CA PRO A 165 -2.20 21.93 2.80
C PRO A 165 -3.71 22.14 2.79
N THR A 166 -4.43 21.33 3.55
CA THR A 166 -5.84 21.57 3.80
C THR A 166 -5.92 22.92 4.49
N VAL A 167 -6.45 23.92 3.81
CA VAL A 167 -6.78 25.21 4.42
C VAL A 167 -8.00 24.94 5.30
N GLU A 168 -7.77 24.31 6.45
CA GLU A 168 -8.72 24.41 7.54
C GLU A 168 -8.64 25.87 7.97
N GLY A 169 -9.73 26.61 7.73
CA GLY A 169 -9.81 28.01 8.04
C GLY A 169 -9.57 28.24 9.52
N ASP A 170 -8.33 28.53 9.88
CA ASP A 170 -8.02 29.14 11.17
C ASP A 170 -8.20 30.67 11.02
N ASP A 171 -9.48 31.07 10.92
CA ASP A 171 -9.91 32.48 10.96
C ASP A 171 -9.64 33.18 12.32
N ARG A 172 -8.81 32.56 13.20
CA ARG A 172 -8.58 33.07 14.56
C ARG A 172 -7.32 33.90 14.73
N LEU A 173 -6.51 34.11 13.69
CA LEU A 173 -5.21 34.77 13.84
C LEU A 173 -5.14 36.24 13.34
N PHE A 174 -6.22 36.84 12.93
CA PHE A 174 -6.23 38.26 12.63
C PHE A 174 -7.42 38.99 13.29
N SER A 175 -7.35 39.15 14.62
CA SER A 175 -8.04 40.24 15.29
C SER A 175 -7.04 41.38 15.46
N PRO A 176 -7.16 42.51 14.73
CA PRO A 176 -6.38 43.70 15.03
C PRO A 176 -6.85 44.23 16.38
N GLY A 177 -5.97 44.16 17.36
CA GLY A 177 -6.19 44.77 18.66
C GLY A 177 -6.53 46.27 18.55
N ARG A 178 -7.57 46.64 19.29
CA ARG A 178 -7.87 48.06 19.60
C ARG A 178 -6.96 48.51 20.73
#